data_40db0e65ab10bccca397a4ea1fc24ab3
#
_entry.id   40db0e65ab10bccca397a4ea1fc24ab3
#
_cell.length_a   1.000
_cell.length_b   1.000
_cell.length_c   1.000
_cell.angle_alpha   90.00
_cell.angle_beta   90.00
_cell.angle_gamma   90.00
#
_symmetry.space_group_name_H-M   'P 1'
#
loop_
_entity.id
_entity.type
_entity.pdbx_description
1 polymer ?
#
loop_
_entity_poly.entity_id
_entity_poly.type
_entity_poly.pdbx_seq_one_letter_code
_entity_poly.pdbx_strand_id
1 'polypeptide(L)'
;MSLRLASILALSLAALGLPAQQAIAQSPSVAGTWVNDHASVLVIQSVGADGSVTGTYANNAPGYKCAGVAFPLVGWMDGTRISYTVRWKNASVDCNSITSWTGYFNDGRLGVQWVVTFDEYGAPTIRTGSDSYTRR
;
A
#
# COMPACT_ATOMS: atom_id res chain seq x y z
N MET A 1 74.17 -30.38 -36.30
CA MET A 1 73.08 -29.51 -36.78
C MET A 1 71.90 -29.69 -35.83
N SER A 2 71.74 -28.83 -34.78
CA SER A 2 70.78 -29.01 -33.67
C SER A 2 69.67 -27.99 -33.83
N LEU A 3 68.44 -28.44 -34.16
CA LEU A 3 67.27 -27.64 -34.18
C LEU A 3 66.79 -27.47 -32.74
N ARG A 4 66.65 -26.21 -32.25
CA ARG A 4 66.00 -25.86 -31.00
C ARG A 4 64.57 -25.52 -31.32
N LEU A 5 63.61 -26.29 -30.77
CA LEU A 5 62.20 -25.95 -30.77
C LEU A 5 61.96 -24.91 -29.60
N ALA A 6 61.46 -23.78 -30.03
CA ALA A 6 60.99 -22.77 -29.10
C ALA A 6 59.45 -23.01 -28.81
N SER A 7 59.13 -23.38 -27.55
CA SER A 7 57.75 -23.51 -27.11
C SER A 7 57.17 -22.14 -26.73
N ILE A 8 56.15 -21.70 -27.46
CA ILE A 8 55.41 -20.48 -27.14
C ILE A 8 54.29 -20.86 -26.18
N LEU A 9 54.40 -20.37 -24.93
CA LEU A 9 53.36 -20.50 -23.90
C LEU A 9 52.31 -19.39 -24.14
N ALA A 10 51.11 -19.76 -24.61
CA ALA A 10 49.99 -18.84 -24.72
C ALA A 10 49.29 -18.67 -23.35
N LEU A 11 49.41 -17.49 -22.77
CA LEU A 11 48.69 -17.12 -21.53
C LEU A 11 47.28 -16.71 -21.88
N SER A 12 46.28 -17.54 -21.57
CA SER A 12 44.87 -17.21 -21.72
C SER A 12 44.42 -16.36 -20.50
N LEU A 13 44.15 -15.07 -20.71
CA LEU A 13 43.47 -14.22 -19.74
C LEU A 13 41.98 -14.59 -19.68
N ALA A 14 41.54 -15.29 -18.64
CA ALA A 14 40.12 -15.47 -18.34
C ALA A 14 39.57 -14.18 -17.74
N ALA A 15 38.76 -13.43 -18.50
CA ALA A 15 38.02 -12.30 -18.00
C ALA A 15 36.89 -12.79 -17.08
N LEU A 16 37.07 -12.65 -15.77
CA LEU A 16 36.01 -12.86 -14.77
C LEU A 16 34.97 -11.73 -14.92
N GLY A 17 33.91 -12.02 -15.66
CA GLY A 17 32.73 -11.13 -15.72
C GLY A 17 32.06 -11.04 -14.32
N LEU A 18 32.12 -9.86 -13.71
CA LEU A 18 31.35 -9.57 -12.50
C LEU A 18 29.86 -9.60 -12.86
N PRO A 19 29.01 -10.28 -12.07
CA PRO A 19 27.57 -10.22 -12.29
C PRO A 19 27.10 -8.77 -12.10
N ALA A 20 26.45 -8.23 -13.13
CA ALA A 20 25.76 -6.94 -13.02
C ALA A 20 24.69 -7.07 -11.94
N GLN A 21 24.89 -6.42 -10.79
CA GLN A 21 23.85 -6.24 -9.78
C GLN A 21 22.72 -5.42 -10.40
N GLN A 22 21.63 -6.08 -10.73
CA GLN A 22 20.39 -5.38 -11.10
C GLN A 22 19.93 -4.61 -9.85
N ALA A 23 20.04 -3.29 -9.90
CA ALA A 23 19.40 -2.42 -8.92
C ALA A 23 17.90 -2.69 -8.99
N ILE A 24 17.36 -3.34 -7.95
CA ILE A 24 15.91 -3.48 -7.78
C ILE A 24 15.41 -2.06 -7.59
N ALA A 25 14.71 -1.52 -8.59
CA ALA A 25 14.03 -0.25 -8.48
C ALA A 25 13.04 -0.38 -7.30
N GLN A 26 13.32 0.29 -6.20
CA GLN A 26 12.40 0.36 -5.07
C GLN A 26 11.12 1.03 -5.57
N SER A 27 10.01 0.27 -5.58
CA SER A 27 8.69 0.86 -5.79
C SER A 27 8.51 2.01 -4.79
N PRO A 28 8.00 3.18 -5.22
CA PRO A 28 7.79 4.30 -4.31
C PRO A 28 7.00 3.81 -3.10
N SER A 29 7.51 4.08 -1.90
CA SER A 29 6.85 3.68 -0.66
C SER A 29 5.42 4.22 -0.66
N VAL A 30 4.43 3.35 -0.52
CA VAL A 30 3.01 3.75 -0.37
C VAL A 30 2.71 4.25 1.04
N ALA A 31 3.61 4.03 2.00
CA ALA A 31 3.50 4.59 3.33
C ALA A 31 3.47 6.12 3.27
N GLY A 32 2.59 6.73 4.04
CA GLY A 32 2.37 8.18 4.05
C GLY A 32 0.91 8.54 4.17
N THR A 33 0.62 9.82 3.95
CA THR A 33 -0.73 10.41 4.08
C THR A 33 -1.37 10.57 2.71
N TRP A 34 -2.60 10.10 2.60
CA TRP A 34 -3.44 10.15 1.40
C TRP A 34 -4.75 10.84 1.72
N VAL A 35 -5.23 11.70 0.84
CA VAL A 35 -6.45 12.49 1.05
C VAL A 35 -7.38 12.31 -0.14
N ASN A 36 -8.68 12.07 0.14
CA ASN A 36 -9.71 11.97 -0.89
C ASN A 36 -10.45 13.29 -1.12
N ASP A 37 -11.39 13.30 -2.06
CA ASP A 37 -12.17 14.48 -2.46
C ASP A 37 -13.09 15.02 -1.34
N HIS A 38 -13.36 14.22 -0.32
CA HIS A 38 -14.13 14.59 0.87
C HIS A 38 -13.23 15.00 2.05
N ALA A 39 -11.94 15.25 1.79
CA ALA A 39 -10.93 15.56 2.79
C ALA A 39 -10.72 14.46 3.84
N SER A 40 -11.23 13.24 3.62
CA SER A 40 -10.93 12.10 4.47
C SER A 40 -9.47 11.70 4.32
N VAL A 41 -8.86 11.30 5.44
CA VAL A 41 -7.41 11.08 5.54
C VAL A 41 -7.12 9.61 5.83
N LEU A 42 -6.43 8.97 4.90
CA LEU A 42 -5.82 7.66 5.06
C LEU A 42 -4.33 7.84 5.38
N VAL A 43 -3.87 7.31 6.49
CA VAL A 43 -2.44 7.24 6.83
C VAL A 43 -2.01 5.78 6.78
N ILE A 44 -1.17 5.43 5.83
CA ILE A 44 -0.48 4.14 5.80
C ILE A 44 0.80 4.30 6.60
N GLN A 45 0.85 3.70 7.80
CA GLN A 45 2.01 3.80 8.68
C GLN A 45 3.09 2.81 8.31
N SER A 46 2.69 1.58 7.98
CA SER A 46 3.64 0.55 7.57
C SER A 46 3.04 -0.47 6.62
N VAL A 47 3.91 -1.05 5.79
CA VAL A 47 3.64 -2.26 5.00
C VAL A 47 4.69 -3.28 5.42
N GLY A 48 4.24 -4.39 5.98
CA GLY A 48 5.10 -5.49 6.40
C GLY A 48 5.66 -6.29 5.23
N ALA A 49 6.67 -7.09 5.48
CA ALA A 49 7.27 -7.98 4.47
C ALA A 49 6.27 -9.05 3.96
N ASP A 50 5.26 -9.38 4.76
CA ASP A 50 4.14 -10.28 4.44
C ASP A 50 3.00 -9.57 3.70
N GLY A 51 3.16 -8.28 3.39
CA GLY A 51 2.13 -7.43 2.80
C GLY A 51 1.11 -6.86 3.79
N SER A 52 1.21 -7.15 5.08
CA SER A 52 0.31 -6.59 6.10
C SER A 52 0.41 -5.06 6.12
N VAL A 53 -0.74 -4.40 6.23
CA VAL A 53 -0.84 -2.92 6.25
C VAL A 53 -1.42 -2.47 7.57
N THR A 54 -0.77 -1.51 8.21
CA THR A 54 -1.27 -0.83 9.40
C THR A 54 -1.30 0.68 9.19
N GLY A 55 -2.20 1.34 9.90
CA GLY A 55 -2.34 2.78 9.80
C GLY A 55 -3.58 3.29 10.48
N THR A 56 -4.04 4.46 10.06
CA THR A 56 -5.27 5.09 10.56
C THR A 56 -6.09 5.69 9.43
N TYR A 57 -7.38 5.81 9.67
CA TYR A 57 -8.31 6.49 8.78
C TYR A 57 -9.19 7.46 9.54
N ALA A 58 -9.30 8.68 9.06
CA ALA A 58 -10.25 9.69 9.55
C ALA A 58 -11.22 10.04 8.43
N ASN A 59 -12.50 9.74 8.62
CA ASN A 59 -13.55 10.13 7.68
C ASN A 59 -13.95 11.58 7.94
N ASN A 60 -13.86 12.43 6.92
CA ASN A 60 -14.26 13.83 6.96
C ASN A 60 -15.44 14.13 6.02
N ALA A 61 -16.13 13.10 5.54
CA ALA A 61 -17.32 13.30 4.70
C ALA A 61 -18.37 14.15 5.41
N PRO A 62 -19.01 15.10 4.73
CA PRO A 62 -20.02 15.96 5.32
C PRO A 62 -21.16 15.15 5.94
N GLY A 63 -21.58 15.52 7.15
CA GLY A 63 -22.69 14.87 7.86
C GLY A 63 -22.34 13.55 8.54
N TYR A 64 -21.10 13.10 8.47
CA TYR A 64 -20.68 11.89 9.19
C TYR A 64 -20.51 12.16 10.68
N LYS A 65 -21.20 11.38 11.53
CA LYS A 65 -21.27 11.58 13.01
C LYS A 65 -19.90 11.55 13.69
N CYS A 66 -18.96 10.72 13.19
CA CYS A 66 -17.61 10.59 13.76
C CYS A 66 -16.55 11.27 12.90
N ALA A 67 -16.92 12.33 12.17
CA ALA A 67 -15.99 13.07 11.33
C ALA A 67 -14.78 13.57 12.13
N GLY A 68 -13.59 13.48 11.54
CA GLY A 68 -12.34 13.97 12.10
C GLY A 68 -11.68 13.04 13.13
N VAL A 69 -12.36 11.97 13.57
CA VAL A 69 -11.76 11.01 14.49
C VAL A 69 -10.95 9.98 13.72
N ALA A 70 -9.68 9.81 14.09
CA ALA A 70 -8.81 8.79 13.51
C ALA A 70 -9.05 7.42 14.17
N PHE A 71 -9.30 6.40 13.35
CA PHE A 71 -9.48 5.02 13.78
C PHE A 71 -8.38 4.14 13.18
N PRO A 72 -7.93 3.09 13.90
CA PRO A 72 -6.95 2.15 13.36
C PRO A 72 -7.54 1.38 12.17
N LEU A 73 -6.69 1.12 11.18
CA LEU A 73 -6.99 0.23 10.08
C LEU A 73 -6.04 -0.97 10.09
N VAL A 74 -6.52 -2.05 9.49
CA VAL A 74 -5.73 -3.23 9.18
C VAL A 74 -6.02 -3.66 7.75
N GLY A 75 -5.04 -4.22 7.06
CA GLY A 75 -5.22 -4.66 5.69
C GLY A 75 -4.01 -5.36 5.10
N TRP A 76 -4.03 -5.52 3.80
CA TRP A 76 -2.95 -6.15 3.04
C TRP A 76 -2.71 -5.45 1.72
N MET A 77 -1.45 -5.53 1.28
CA MET A 77 -1.01 -5.18 -0.07
C MET A 77 -0.42 -6.39 -0.78
N ASP A 78 -0.67 -6.46 -2.08
CA ASP A 78 0.01 -7.36 -3.01
C ASP A 78 0.32 -6.59 -4.31
N GLY A 79 1.58 -6.29 -4.52
CA GLY A 79 2.01 -5.40 -5.60
C GLY A 79 1.39 -4.00 -5.45
N THR A 80 0.59 -3.59 -6.45
CA THR A 80 -0.13 -2.31 -6.41
C THR A 80 -1.52 -2.40 -5.78
N ARG A 81 -2.02 -3.61 -5.48
CA ARG A 81 -3.35 -3.86 -4.93
C ARG A 81 -3.34 -3.68 -3.43
N ILE A 82 -4.39 -3.09 -2.89
CA ILE A 82 -4.56 -2.89 -1.44
C ILE A 82 -6.00 -3.22 -1.05
N SER A 83 -6.15 -3.81 0.14
CA SER A 83 -7.44 -3.89 0.82
C SER A 83 -7.22 -3.56 2.29
N TYR A 84 -8.12 -2.79 2.89
CA TYR A 84 -8.05 -2.44 4.30
C TYR A 84 -9.45 -2.25 4.89
N THR A 85 -9.53 -2.41 6.21
CA THR A 85 -10.78 -2.34 6.96
C THR A 85 -10.61 -1.45 8.18
N VAL A 86 -11.65 -0.68 8.48
CA VAL A 86 -11.80 0.15 9.68
C VAL A 86 -13.04 -0.27 10.44
N ARG A 87 -12.89 -0.57 11.72
CA ARG A 87 -13.98 -0.63 12.68
C ARG A 87 -14.10 0.75 13.34
N TRP A 88 -15.24 1.40 13.17
CA TRP A 88 -15.47 2.78 13.63
C TRP A 88 -15.83 2.83 15.11
N LYS A 89 -14.93 2.29 15.94
CA LYS A 89 -15.06 2.22 17.39
C LYS A 89 -13.71 2.32 18.06
N ASN A 90 -13.64 3.13 19.10
CA ASN A 90 -12.51 3.18 20.03
C ASN A 90 -13.02 3.31 21.48
N ALA A 91 -12.15 3.63 22.44
CA ALA A 91 -12.53 3.77 23.86
C ALA A 91 -13.53 4.90 24.13
N SER A 92 -13.58 5.92 23.26
CA SER A 92 -14.36 7.16 23.48
C SER A 92 -15.57 7.28 22.57
N VAL A 93 -15.56 6.61 21.42
CA VAL A 93 -16.56 6.79 20.34
C VAL A 93 -16.93 5.46 19.74
N ASP A 94 -18.22 5.25 19.51
CA ASP A 94 -18.78 4.12 18.76
C ASP A 94 -19.74 4.67 17.68
N CYS A 95 -19.35 4.50 16.41
CA CYS A 95 -20.16 4.88 15.26
C CYS A 95 -20.92 3.71 14.66
N ASN A 96 -20.88 2.56 15.33
CA ASN A 96 -21.66 1.36 15.03
C ASN A 96 -21.58 0.95 13.55
N SER A 97 -20.36 0.97 12.99
CA SER A 97 -20.14 0.67 11.59
C SER A 97 -18.76 0.04 11.34
N ILE A 98 -18.66 -0.66 10.22
CA ILE A 98 -17.41 -1.20 9.68
C ILE A 98 -17.36 -0.86 8.20
N THR A 99 -16.21 -0.40 7.72
CA THR A 99 -15.99 -0.14 6.30
C THR A 99 -14.76 -0.90 5.82
N SER A 100 -14.87 -1.52 4.67
CA SER A 100 -13.75 -2.13 3.95
C SER A 100 -13.57 -1.43 2.60
N TRP A 101 -12.33 -1.20 2.25
CA TRP A 101 -11.91 -0.66 0.95
C TRP A 101 -11.06 -1.69 0.23
N THR A 102 -11.21 -1.76 -1.09
CA THR A 102 -10.32 -2.50 -1.97
C THR A 102 -10.02 -1.66 -3.21
N GLY A 103 -8.78 -1.69 -3.66
CA GLY A 103 -8.38 -0.88 -4.79
C GLY A 103 -6.92 -1.08 -5.18
N TYR A 104 -6.39 -0.11 -5.90
CA TYR A 104 -5.03 -0.17 -6.39
C TYR A 104 -4.40 1.21 -6.55
N PHE A 105 -3.08 1.23 -6.46
CA PHE A 105 -2.26 2.40 -6.77
C PHE A 105 -1.92 2.41 -8.26
N ASN A 106 -2.14 3.55 -8.89
CA ASN A 106 -1.75 3.81 -10.28
C ASN A 106 -1.38 5.29 -10.43
N ASP A 107 -0.24 5.57 -11.07
CA ASP A 107 0.23 6.93 -11.38
C ASP A 107 0.17 7.90 -10.20
N GLY A 108 0.60 7.44 -9.02
CA GLY A 108 0.62 8.27 -7.80
C GLY A 108 -0.76 8.53 -7.18
N ARG A 109 -1.80 7.85 -7.64
CA ARG A 109 -3.15 7.89 -7.08
C ARG A 109 -3.53 6.55 -6.49
N LEU A 110 -4.44 6.55 -5.53
CA LEU A 110 -5.10 5.36 -5.02
C LEU A 110 -6.59 5.44 -5.36
N GLY A 111 -7.05 4.52 -6.20
CA GLY A 111 -8.47 4.33 -6.50
C GLY A 111 -9.03 3.15 -5.71
N VAL A 112 -10.18 3.32 -5.06
CA VAL A 112 -10.82 2.28 -4.25
C VAL A 112 -12.32 2.20 -4.47
N GLN A 113 -12.85 0.99 -4.25
CA GLN A 113 -14.26 0.75 -3.96
C GLN A 113 -14.38 0.50 -2.45
N TRP A 114 -15.45 0.99 -1.83
CA TRP A 114 -15.72 0.74 -0.42
C TRP A 114 -17.11 0.15 -0.20
N VAL A 115 -17.20 -0.61 0.88
CA VAL A 115 -18.44 -1.18 1.41
C VAL A 115 -18.50 -0.85 2.88
N VAL A 116 -19.57 -0.19 3.33
CA VAL A 116 -19.84 0.07 4.74
C VAL A 116 -21.08 -0.68 5.20
N THR A 117 -21.00 -1.27 6.38
CA THR A 117 -22.14 -1.83 7.11
C THR A 117 -22.39 -1.00 8.36
N PHE A 118 -23.65 -0.65 8.61
CA PHE A 118 -24.08 0.15 9.74
C PHE A 118 -25.57 -0.09 10.03
N ASP A 119 -26.05 0.36 11.18
CA ASP A 119 -27.49 0.34 11.47
C ASP A 119 -28.15 1.66 11.06
N GLU A 120 -29.20 1.57 10.27
CA GLU A 120 -30.04 2.69 9.87
C GLU A 120 -31.47 2.41 10.34
N TYR A 121 -32.01 3.30 11.17
CA TYR A 121 -33.33 3.15 11.79
C TYR A 121 -33.54 1.80 12.50
N GLY A 122 -32.48 1.27 13.11
CA GLY A 122 -32.52 0.00 13.84
C GLY A 122 -32.43 -1.27 12.95
N ALA A 123 -32.17 -1.12 11.66
CA ALA A 123 -31.97 -2.21 10.73
C ALA A 123 -30.56 -2.22 10.14
N PRO A 124 -29.90 -3.40 10.04
CA PRO A 124 -28.61 -3.51 9.35
C PRO A 124 -28.72 -3.07 7.89
N THR A 125 -27.81 -2.22 7.48
CA THR A 125 -27.78 -1.61 6.13
C THR A 125 -26.38 -1.75 5.55
N ILE A 126 -26.30 -1.88 4.21
CA ILE A 126 -25.05 -1.88 3.44
C ILE A 126 -25.11 -0.75 2.43
N ARG A 127 -24.03 0.02 2.35
CA ARG A 127 -23.80 1.00 1.28
C ARG A 127 -22.44 0.79 0.66
N THR A 128 -22.34 1.15 -0.61
CA THR A 128 -21.12 1.05 -1.41
C THR A 128 -20.83 2.39 -2.09
N GLY A 129 -19.58 2.59 -2.43
CA GLY A 129 -19.16 3.73 -3.22
C GLY A 129 -17.69 3.62 -3.64
N SER A 130 -17.15 4.71 -4.16
CA SER A 130 -15.77 4.79 -4.60
C SER A 130 -15.13 6.09 -4.15
N ASP A 131 -13.82 6.02 -3.91
CA ASP A 131 -12.99 7.19 -3.60
C ASP A 131 -11.72 7.16 -4.45
N SER A 132 -11.17 8.34 -4.68
CA SER A 132 -9.83 8.52 -5.25
C SER A 132 -9.01 9.38 -4.30
N TYR A 133 -7.79 8.92 -3.99
CA TYR A 133 -6.88 9.61 -3.10
C TYR A 133 -5.66 10.10 -3.85
N THR A 134 -5.17 11.25 -3.43
CA THR A 134 -3.86 11.78 -3.79
C THR A 134 -2.97 11.84 -2.56
N ARG A 135 -1.67 11.72 -2.79
CA ARG A 135 -0.67 11.84 -1.72
C ARG A 135 -0.57 13.28 -1.25
N ARG A 136 -0.42 13.47 0.06
CA ARG A 136 -0.21 14.77 0.69
C ARG A 136 1.25 14.98 1.05
#